data_1d0b80df668cac5bfd875d941154429d
#
_entry.id   1d0b80df668cac5bfd875d941154429d
#
_cell.length_a   1.000
_cell.length_b   1.000
_cell.length_c   1.000
_cell.angle_alpha   90.00
_cell.angle_beta   90.00
_cell.angle_gamma   90.00
#
_symmetry.space_group_name_H-M   'P 1'
#
loop_
_entity.id
_entity.type
_entity.pdbx_description
1 polymer ?
#
loop_
_entity_poly.entity_id
_entity_poly.type
_entity_poly.pdbx_seq_one_letter_code
_entity_poly.pdbx_strand_id
1 'polypeptide(L)'
;MKWTPQPTADAERAASVRPVAFSKALPKAFHVMAKPSGAICNLDCAYCFFLSKELLYPGARFRMADDLLRLYIQQLIAAHAGAAEVTFAWQGGEPTTMGLEFFERVIALQHEYARRGQRVINTLQTNGTLLTDAWGAFLQVNDVLVGISIDGPRDVHDRYRVDKGGKPTFDRVMTGLDVLVRHGVRWNVLTTVHAANGDRGRDVYVFLRDVLGATFVQFIPIVERGTDETLPLVERGWGGDADGRPLYTQAGTLVTDRSIGPAQYGRFLVDVFEEWVRSDVGTVYVQPFDDALGRWCDEPGGMCVHSITCGTNVALEHNGDVYSCDHYVEPAYLLGNIRQLPILDLVASAPQRKFGQDKLDTLTRFCLACDVRFACHGGCPKDRFATSPDGEANHHYLCASYQLFFRHVREPMEEMAMLLQANRAPAELMAAYAAEDAGRDPHDPCSCGNGAPWAECHGRPLTAWGVSA
;
A
#
# COMPACT_ATOMS: atom_id res chain seq x y z
N MET A 1 32.49 -39.67 -11.37
CA MET A 1 31.25 -39.37 -10.64
C MET A 1 30.76 -38.02 -11.11
N LYS A 2 29.62 -37.97 -11.81
CA LYS A 2 28.98 -36.70 -12.19
C LYS A 2 28.25 -36.17 -10.96
N TRP A 3 28.66 -35.05 -10.45
CA TRP A 3 27.99 -34.31 -9.37
C TRP A 3 26.67 -33.81 -9.91
N THR A 4 25.53 -34.24 -9.36
CA THR A 4 24.21 -33.66 -9.58
C THR A 4 23.93 -32.74 -8.40
N PRO A 5 23.70 -31.45 -8.64
CA PRO A 5 23.32 -30.53 -7.56
C PRO A 5 22.03 -31.04 -6.90
N GLN A 6 22.04 -31.18 -5.58
CA GLN A 6 20.78 -31.32 -4.85
C GLN A 6 19.98 -30.03 -4.98
N PRO A 7 18.65 -30.09 -5.15
CA PRO A 7 17.82 -28.92 -5.13
C PRO A 7 18.02 -28.19 -3.79
N THR A 8 18.23 -26.89 -3.85
CA THR A 8 18.29 -26.05 -2.65
C THR A 8 16.93 -26.07 -1.95
N ALA A 9 16.89 -25.89 -0.64
CA ALA A 9 15.64 -25.78 0.14
C ALA A 9 14.64 -24.79 -0.47
N ASP A 10 15.15 -23.80 -1.20
CA ASP A 10 14.36 -22.81 -1.94
C ASP A 10 13.68 -23.38 -3.19
N ALA A 11 14.32 -24.33 -3.89
CA ALA A 11 13.69 -25.01 -5.02
C ALA A 11 12.56 -25.92 -4.53
N GLU A 12 12.70 -26.53 -3.35
CA GLU A 12 11.66 -27.34 -2.73
C GLU A 12 10.51 -26.45 -2.20
N ARG A 13 10.80 -25.29 -1.57
CA ARG A 13 9.80 -24.28 -1.22
C ARG A 13 9.07 -23.74 -2.45
N ALA A 14 9.78 -23.41 -3.53
CA ALA A 14 9.19 -22.96 -4.78
C ALA A 14 8.29 -24.04 -5.44
N ALA A 15 8.65 -25.31 -5.31
CA ALA A 15 7.88 -26.45 -5.83
C ALA A 15 6.65 -26.79 -4.97
N SER A 16 6.62 -26.41 -3.69
CA SER A 16 5.56 -26.75 -2.75
C SER A 16 4.30 -25.87 -2.85
N VAL A 17 4.28 -24.83 -3.69
CA VAL A 17 3.06 -24.06 -3.96
C VAL A 17 2.06 -24.97 -4.68
N ARG A 18 1.21 -25.66 -3.90
CA ARG A 18 0.08 -26.41 -4.44
C ARG A 18 -0.81 -25.48 -5.25
N PRO A 19 -1.37 -25.93 -6.38
CA PRO A 19 -2.38 -25.15 -7.09
C PRO A 19 -3.52 -24.82 -6.11
N VAL A 20 -3.64 -23.57 -5.73
CA VAL A 20 -4.78 -23.10 -4.95
C VAL A 20 -5.95 -23.02 -5.92
N ALA A 21 -6.74 -24.09 -5.99
CA ALA A 21 -8.02 -24.03 -6.68
C ALA A 21 -8.88 -22.99 -5.94
N PHE A 22 -9.34 -21.98 -6.66
CA PHE A 22 -10.26 -20.98 -6.11
C PHE A 22 -11.49 -21.69 -5.57
N SER A 23 -11.73 -21.58 -4.27
CA SER A 23 -12.87 -22.22 -3.62
C SER A 23 -14.16 -21.68 -4.24
N LYS A 24 -15.10 -22.58 -4.61
CA LYS A 24 -16.48 -22.18 -4.97
C LYS A 24 -17.27 -21.68 -3.76
N ALA A 25 -16.71 -21.81 -2.55
CA ALA A 25 -17.32 -21.31 -1.33
C ALA A 25 -17.28 -19.76 -1.29
N LEU A 26 -18.25 -19.18 -0.62
CA LEU A 26 -18.27 -17.76 -0.31
C LEU A 26 -16.98 -17.36 0.44
N PRO A 27 -16.39 -16.21 0.15
CA PRO A 27 -15.23 -15.75 0.89
C PRO A 27 -15.60 -15.60 2.37
N LYS A 28 -14.77 -16.15 3.26
CA LYS A 28 -14.99 -16.07 4.71
C LYS A 28 -14.77 -14.65 5.25
N ALA A 29 -13.94 -13.89 4.57
CA ALA A 29 -13.69 -12.46 4.83
C ALA A 29 -13.28 -11.79 3.52
N PHE A 30 -13.63 -10.51 3.39
CA PHE A 30 -13.23 -9.64 2.31
C PHE A 30 -13.14 -8.20 2.82
N HIS A 31 -12.44 -7.37 2.09
CA HIS A 31 -12.21 -5.98 2.46
C HIS A 31 -12.89 -5.06 1.46
N VAL A 32 -13.49 -3.97 1.96
CA VAL A 32 -14.15 -2.96 1.12
C VAL A 32 -13.51 -1.61 1.38
N MET A 33 -12.89 -1.04 0.36
CA MET A 33 -12.44 0.34 0.38
C MET A 33 -13.59 1.24 -0.06
N ALA A 34 -14.27 1.85 0.90
CA ALA A 34 -15.40 2.73 0.64
C ALA A 34 -14.92 4.15 0.32
N LYS A 35 -15.46 4.72 -0.75
CA LYS A 35 -15.11 6.03 -1.28
C LYS A 35 -16.32 6.98 -1.19
N PRO A 36 -16.64 7.47 0.01
CA PRO A 36 -17.87 8.24 0.24
C PRO A 36 -17.89 9.58 -0.51
N SER A 37 -16.73 10.16 -0.79
CA SER A 37 -16.56 11.38 -1.61
C SER A 37 -16.17 11.08 -3.07
N GLY A 38 -16.19 9.80 -3.49
CA GLY A 38 -15.71 9.41 -4.82
C GLY A 38 -14.29 9.92 -5.09
N ALA A 39 -14.09 10.53 -6.25
CA ALA A 39 -12.81 11.10 -6.67
C ALA A 39 -12.55 12.52 -6.13
N ILE A 40 -13.52 13.16 -5.46
CA ILE A 40 -13.36 14.56 -4.99
C ILE A 40 -12.33 14.64 -3.88
N CYS A 41 -11.35 15.52 -4.10
CA CYS A 41 -10.29 15.85 -3.17
C CYS A 41 -10.06 17.37 -3.13
N ASN A 42 -9.63 17.87 -1.98
CA ASN A 42 -9.19 19.26 -1.81
C ASN A 42 -7.74 19.49 -2.27
N LEU A 43 -7.00 18.43 -2.60
CA LEU A 43 -5.67 18.48 -3.19
C LEU A 43 -5.71 18.11 -4.68
N ASP A 44 -4.58 18.37 -5.36
CA ASP A 44 -4.33 18.05 -6.76
C ASP A 44 -2.95 17.39 -6.95
N CYS A 45 -2.70 16.35 -6.14
CA CYS A 45 -1.41 15.64 -6.20
C CYS A 45 -1.14 15.12 -7.61
N ALA A 46 0.00 15.47 -8.18
CA ALA A 46 0.30 15.26 -9.59
C ALA A 46 0.22 13.77 -10.03
N TYR A 47 0.54 12.85 -9.13
CA TYR A 47 0.49 11.40 -9.39
C TYR A 47 -0.86 10.74 -9.04
N CYS A 48 -1.86 11.49 -8.54
CA CYS A 48 -3.09 10.89 -8.04
C CYS A 48 -4.03 10.50 -9.18
N PHE A 49 -3.85 9.30 -9.70
CA PHE A 49 -4.68 8.74 -10.78
C PHE A 49 -6.17 8.71 -10.42
N PHE A 50 -6.48 8.66 -9.12
CA PHE A 50 -7.87 8.55 -8.65
C PHE A 50 -8.67 9.82 -8.95
N LEU A 51 -8.05 10.99 -9.05
CA LEU A 51 -8.72 12.24 -9.43
C LEU A 51 -9.45 12.13 -10.77
N SER A 52 -8.89 11.40 -11.73
CA SER A 52 -9.51 11.20 -13.05
C SER A 52 -10.80 10.38 -13.00
N LYS A 53 -11.07 9.67 -11.90
CA LYS A 53 -12.27 8.82 -11.75
C LYS A 53 -13.56 9.63 -11.67
N GLU A 54 -13.49 10.95 -11.49
CA GLU A 54 -14.66 11.83 -11.63
C GLU A 54 -15.30 11.73 -13.01
N LEU A 55 -14.51 11.42 -14.06
CA LEU A 55 -14.98 11.24 -15.42
C LEU A 55 -15.92 10.02 -15.60
N LEU A 56 -15.93 9.09 -14.66
CA LEU A 56 -16.86 7.96 -14.66
C LEU A 56 -18.30 8.37 -14.31
N TYR A 57 -18.47 9.51 -13.63
CA TYR A 57 -19.75 9.92 -13.06
C TYR A 57 -20.07 11.39 -13.38
N PRO A 58 -20.23 11.74 -14.67
CA PRO A 58 -20.47 13.12 -15.08
C PRO A 58 -21.75 13.67 -14.42
N GLY A 59 -21.63 14.85 -13.80
CA GLY A 59 -22.73 15.51 -13.11
C GLY A 59 -23.06 14.96 -11.72
N ALA A 60 -22.30 13.99 -11.20
CA ALA A 60 -22.50 13.48 -9.85
C ALA A 60 -22.11 14.52 -8.79
N ARG A 61 -22.76 14.44 -7.62
CA ARG A 61 -22.40 15.26 -6.45
C ARG A 61 -21.24 14.70 -5.64
N PHE A 62 -20.78 13.47 -5.94
CA PHE A 62 -19.70 12.75 -5.25
C PHE A 62 -19.85 12.76 -3.73
N ARG A 63 -21.04 12.47 -3.26
CA ARG A 63 -21.36 12.32 -1.84
C ARG A 63 -22.27 11.11 -1.65
N MET A 64 -21.82 10.16 -0.84
CA MET A 64 -22.61 8.99 -0.46
C MET A 64 -23.86 9.47 0.31
N ALA A 65 -25.04 9.13 -0.18
CA ALA A 65 -26.31 9.47 0.45
C ALA A 65 -26.57 8.58 1.70
N ASP A 66 -27.35 9.08 2.67
CA ASP A 66 -27.62 8.39 3.94
C ASP A 66 -28.26 7.00 3.75
N ASP A 67 -29.16 6.87 2.81
CA ASP A 67 -29.79 5.59 2.49
C ASP A 67 -28.79 4.55 1.94
N LEU A 68 -27.83 4.99 1.14
CA LEU A 68 -26.74 4.14 0.64
C LEU A 68 -25.74 3.81 1.74
N LEU A 69 -25.37 4.78 2.58
CA LEU A 69 -24.52 4.55 3.74
C LEU A 69 -25.12 3.50 4.67
N ARG A 70 -26.41 3.62 4.99
CA ARG A 70 -27.16 2.64 5.80
C ARG A 70 -27.12 1.25 5.15
N LEU A 71 -27.41 1.17 3.85
CA LEU A 71 -27.39 -0.07 3.09
C LEU A 71 -26.01 -0.74 3.11
N TYR A 72 -24.94 0.04 2.88
CA TYR A 72 -23.56 -0.44 2.91
C TYR A 72 -23.19 -1.02 4.27
N ILE A 73 -23.44 -0.27 5.36
CA ILE A 73 -23.12 -0.71 6.72
C ILE A 73 -23.88 -2.00 7.05
N GLN A 74 -25.17 -2.04 6.75
CA GLN A 74 -26.01 -3.22 6.99
C GLN A 74 -25.51 -4.45 6.24
N GLN A 75 -25.19 -4.29 4.94
CA GLN A 75 -24.72 -5.40 4.11
C GLN A 75 -23.33 -5.90 4.53
N LEU A 76 -22.39 -5.00 4.86
CA LEU A 76 -21.05 -5.42 5.26
C LEU A 76 -21.06 -6.16 6.59
N ILE A 77 -21.79 -5.67 7.59
CA ILE A 77 -21.96 -6.36 8.88
C ILE A 77 -22.62 -7.72 8.68
N ALA A 78 -23.66 -7.79 7.85
CA ALA A 78 -24.36 -9.04 7.55
C ALA A 78 -23.43 -10.05 6.84
N ALA A 79 -22.63 -9.60 5.89
CA ALA A 79 -21.70 -10.45 5.15
C ALA A 79 -20.60 -11.05 6.04
N HIS A 80 -20.24 -10.35 7.15
CA HIS A 80 -19.25 -10.80 8.13
C HIS A 80 -19.88 -11.35 9.41
N ALA A 81 -21.09 -11.89 9.33
CA ALA A 81 -21.84 -12.37 10.49
C ALA A 81 -21.14 -13.45 11.34
N GLY A 82 -20.24 -14.22 10.72
CA GLY A 82 -19.44 -15.27 11.39
C GLY A 82 -18.04 -14.82 11.82
N ALA A 83 -17.66 -13.57 11.59
CA ALA A 83 -16.37 -13.02 11.95
C ALA A 83 -16.43 -12.28 13.30
N ALA A 84 -15.39 -12.40 14.11
CA ALA A 84 -15.25 -11.65 15.36
C ALA A 84 -15.11 -10.15 15.13
N GLU A 85 -14.64 -9.76 13.95
CA GLU A 85 -14.36 -8.37 13.59
C GLU A 85 -14.88 -8.05 12.19
N VAL A 86 -15.29 -6.79 11.99
CA VAL A 86 -15.61 -6.23 10.69
C VAL A 86 -14.92 -4.87 10.55
N THR A 87 -14.16 -4.69 9.47
CA THR A 87 -13.42 -3.46 9.21
C THR A 87 -14.10 -2.62 8.13
N PHE A 88 -14.31 -1.36 8.43
CA PHE A 88 -14.73 -0.32 7.49
C PHE A 88 -13.52 0.53 7.13
N ALA A 89 -13.08 0.50 5.87
CA ALA A 89 -11.99 1.30 5.38
C ALA A 89 -12.53 2.47 4.54
N TRP A 90 -12.32 3.68 5.04
CA TRP A 90 -12.77 4.92 4.43
C TRP A 90 -11.61 5.57 3.68
N GLN A 91 -11.76 5.70 2.37
CA GLN A 91 -10.78 6.26 1.45
C GLN A 91 -11.49 7.08 0.36
N GLY A 92 -10.83 7.32 -0.74
CA GLY A 92 -11.39 7.97 -1.91
C GLY A 92 -10.50 9.10 -2.41
N GLY A 93 -11.07 10.20 -2.86
CA GLY A 93 -10.35 11.44 -3.07
C GLY A 93 -9.85 11.94 -1.71
N GLU A 94 -10.71 12.65 -0.99
CA GLU A 94 -10.43 12.96 0.43
C GLU A 94 -11.71 12.75 1.26
N PRO A 95 -11.78 11.68 2.07
CA PRO A 95 -13.00 11.33 2.79
C PRO A 95 -13.42 12.37 3.84
N THR A 96 -12.48 13.16 4.40
CA THR A 96 -12.82 14.21 5.37
C THR A 96 -13.63 15.35 4.76
N THR A 97 -13.69 15.49 3.43
CA THR A 97 -14.59 16.43 2.73
C THR A 97 -16.07 16.09 2.91
N MET A 98 -16.39 14.87 3.34
CA MET A 98 -17.75 14.49 3.74
C MET A 98 -18.23 15.25 4.97
N GLY A 99 -17.31 15.76 5.80
CA GLY A 99 -17.60 16.44 7.06
C GLY A 99 -17.78 15.49 8.24
N LEU A 100 -17.64 16.02 9.44
CA LEU A 100 -17.68 15.23 10.68
C LEU A 100 -19.06 14.57 10.89
N GLU A 101 -20.15 15.28 10.60
CA GLU A 101 -21.52 14.77 10.73
C GLU A 101 -21.75 13.46 9.96
N PHE A 102 -21.10 13.31 8.79
CA PHE A 102 -21.19 12.05 8.05
C PHE A 102 -20.57 10.89 8.84
N PHE A 103 -19.42 11.09 9.47
CA PHE A 103 -18.76 10.04 10.24
C PHE A 103 -19.43 9.78 11.60
N GLU A 104 -20.03 10.79 12.23
CA GLU A 104 -20.92 10.59 13.38
C GLU A 104 -22.11 9.70 12.99
N ARG A 105 -22.68 9.92 11.80
CA ARG A 105 -23.73 9.08 11.24
C ARG A 105 -23.25 7.65 10.95
N VAL A 106 -22.02 7.48 10.45
CA VAL A 106 -21.38 6.17 10.29
C VAL A 106 -21.37 5.40 11.60
N ILE A 107 -20.85 6.01 12.68
CA ILE A 107 -20.77 5.37 14.00
C ILE A 107 -22.15 5.01 14.53
N ALA A 108 -23.12 5.91 14.42
CA ALA A 108 -24.50 5.64 14.85
C ALA A 108 -25.13 4.43 14.13
N LEU A 109 -24.94 4.33 12.82
CA LEU A 109 -25.44 3.20 12.04
C LEU A 109 -24.67 1.91 12.34
N GLN A 110 -23.37 1.97 12.56
CA GLN A 110 -22.59 0.80 12.96
C GLN A 110 -23.08 0.26 14.30
N HIS A 111 -23.37 1.10 15.29
CA HIS A 111 -23.97 0.68 16.57
C HIS A 111 -25.37 0.10 16.39
N GLU A 112 -26.20 0.64 15.47
CA GLU A 112 -27.54 0.13 15.16
C GLU A 112 -27.49 -1.31 14.61
N TYR A 113 -26.50 -1.62 13.75
CA TYR A 113 -26.43 -2.91 13.06
C TYR A 113 -25.40 -3.89 13.62
N ALA A 114 -24.47 -3.45 14.49
CA ALA A 114 -23.45 -4.31 15.07
C ALA A 114 -24.07 -5.54 15.78
N ARG A 115 -23.45 -6.69 15.57
CA ARG A 115 -23.90 -7.92 16.21
C ARG A 115 -23.25 -8.08 17.59
N ARG A 116 -23.97 -8.71 18.50
CA ARG A 116 -23.45 -8.98 19.83
C ARG A 116 -22.13 -9.77 19.76
N GLY A 117 -21.06 -9.21 20.34
CA GLY A 117 -19.73 -9.80 20.38
C GLY A 117 -18.89 -9.57 19.11
N GLN A 118 -19.41 -8.87 18.09
CA GLN A 118 -18.66 -8.47 16.92
C GLN A 118 -18.03 -7.09 17.14
N ARG A 119 -16.72 -6.98 16.93
CA ARG A 119 -15.98 -5.70 16.98
C ARG A 119 -16.04 -5.00 15.63
N VAL A 120 -16.47 -3.76 15.63
CA VAL A 120 -16.42 -2.88 14.45
C VAL A 120 -15.16 -2.05 14.51
N ILE A 121 -14.37 -2.11 13.44
CA ILE A 121 -13.11 -1.37 13.31
C ILE A 121 -13.27 -0.35 12.18
N ASN A 122 -12.84 0.89 12.43
CA ASN A 122 -12.80 1.92 11.40
C ASN A 122 -11.35 2.31 11.10
N THR A 123 -11.03 2.43 9.81
CA THR A 123 -9.79 3.02 9.33
C THR A 123 -10.10 4.17 8.38
N LEU A 124 -9.36 5.26 8.49
CA LEU A 124 -9.52 6.46 7.68
C LEU A 124 -8.19 6.82 7.01
N GLN A 125 -8.14 6.75 5.68
CA GLN A 125 -6.99 7.25 4.93
C GLN A 125 -7.24 8.69 4.50
N THR A 126 -6.38 9.60 4.91
CA THR A 126 -6.54 11.05 4.66
C THR A 126 -5.23 11.74 4.28
N ASN A 127 -5.33 12.84 3.55
CA ASN A 127 -4.22 13.75 3.33
C ASN A 127 -3.94 14.65 4.56
N GLY A 128 -4.75 14.60 5.60
CA GLY A 128 -4.56 15.29 6.87
C GLY A 128 -4.87 16.78 6.87
N THR A 129 -5.02 17.44 5.73
CA THR A 129 -5.08 18.91 5.64
C THR A 129 -6.37 19.55 6.16
N LEU A 130 -7.40 18.74 6.42
CA LEU A 130 -8.71 19.20 6.95
C LEU A 130 -8.96 18.75 8.38
N LEU A 131 -7.98 18.11 9.03
CA LEU A 131 -8.10 17.69 10.43
C LEU A 131 -8.09 18.91 11.37
N THR A 132 -9.04 18.92 12.29
CA THR A 132 -9.21 19.94 13.34
C THR A 132 -9.31 19.27 14.70
N ASP A 133 -9.31 20.02 15.80
CA ASP A 133 -9.49 19.48 17.14
C ASP A 133 -10.81 18.69 17.29
N ALA A 134 -11.86 19.11 16.62
CA ALA A 134 -13.13 18.35 16.59
C ALA A 134 -12.94 16.98 15.94
N TRP A 135 -12.18 16.90 14.84
CA TRP A 135 -11.79 15.62 14.23
C TRP A 135 -10.93 14.78 15.17
N GLY A 136 -9.91 15.38 15.80
CA GLY A 136 -9.05 14.70 16.75
C GLY A 136 -9.84 14.02 17.88
N ALA A 137 -10.73 14.77 18.52
CA ALA A 137 -11.61 14.26 19.58
C ALA A 137 -12.52 13.13 19.08
N PHE A 138 -13.14 13.28 17.92
CA PHE A 138 -14.00 12.26 17.32
C PHE A 138 -13.24 10.95 17.02
N LEU A 139 -12.08 11.06 16.37
CA LEU A 139 -11.25 9.91 15.97
C LEU A 139 -10.75 9.13 17.18
N GLN A 140 -10.34 9.84 18.23
CA GLN A 140 -9.86 9.24 19.48
C GLN A 140 -10.98 8.48 20.21
N VAL A 141 -12.14 9.14 20.43
CA VAL A 141 -13.27 8.54 21.15
C VAL A 141 -13.81 7.28 20.44
N ASN A 142 -13.77 7.24 19.12
CA ASN A 142 -14.27 6.13 18.32
C ASN A 142 -13.19 5.12 17.91
N ASP A 143 -11.97 5.22 18.48
CA ASP A 143 -10.83 4.32 18.21
C ASP A 143 -10.55 4.12 16.72
N VAL A 144 -10.64 5.20 15.91
CA VAL A 144 -10.38 5.14 14.48
C VAL A 144 -8.87 5.12 14.22
N LEU A 145 -8.39 4.16 13.43
CA LEU A 145 -7.02 4.15 12.95
C LEU A 145 -6.90 5.08 11.74
N VAL A 146 -6.01 6.07 11.83
CA VAL A 146 -5.81 7.06 10.76
C VAL A 146 -4.53 6.76 9.99
N GLY A 147 -4.66 6.52 8.68
CA GLY A 147 -3.54 6.57 7.74
C GLY A 147 -3.35 8.00 7.25
N ILE A 148 -2.21 8.62 7.55
CA ILE A 148 -1.90 9.96 7.04
C ILE A 148 -0.89 9.87 5.90
N SER A 149 -1.15 10.64 4.83
CA SER A 149 -0.33 10.59 3.62
C SER A 149 0.83 11.58 3.68
N ILE A 150 2.06 11.08 3.81
CA ILE A 150 3.29 11.89 3.86
C ILE A 150 4.39 11.19 3.07
N ASP A 151 4.96 11.87 2.03
CA ASP A 151 5.92 11.23 1.12
C ASP A 151 7.39 11.36 1.57
N GLY A 152 7.65 12.02 2.67
CA GLY A 152 8.99 12.26 3.22
C GLY A 152 9.22 13.70 3.64
N PRO A 153 10.48 14.18 3.70
CA PRO A 153 10.81 15.57 4.00
C PRO A 153 10.08 16.56 3.07
N ARG A 154 10.00 17.82 3.50
CA ARG A 154 9.25 18.89 2.81
C ARG A 154 9.48 18.95 1.31
N ASP A 155 10.74 18.96 0.89
CA ASP A 155 11.14 19.07 -0.52
C ASP A 155 10.62 17.90 -1.37
N VAL A 156 10.55 16.72 -0.78
CA VAL A 156 10.02 15.51 -1.41
C VAL A 156 8.50 15.54 -1.44
N HIS A 157 7.87 15.84 -0.30
CA HIS A 157 6.41 15.87 -0.17
C HIS A 157 5.80 16.91 -1.12
N ASP A 158 6.30 18.13 -1.08
CA ASP A 158 5.77 19.27 -1.84
C ASP A 158 6.06 19.17 -3.34
N ARG A 159 6.91 18.23 -3.77
CA ARG A 159 7.22 18.00 -5.19
C ARG A 159 5.97 17.61 -5.98
N TYR A 160 5.11 16.79 -5.39
CA TYR A 160 3.93 16.26 -6.09
C TYR A 160 2.63 16.42 -5.30
N ARG A 161 2.68 16.64 -3.99
CA ARG A 161 1.48 16.88 -3.17
C ARG A 161 1.19 18.36 -3.09
N VAL A 162 0.40 18.84 -4.03
CA VAL A 162 -0.01 20.24 -4.12
C VAL A 162 -1.53 20.38 -3.96
N ASP A 163 -1.97 21.57 -3.61
CA ASP A 163 -3.40 21.88 -3.59
C ASP A 163 -3.94 22.25 -4.99
N LYS A 164 -5.24 22.52 -5.08
CA LYS A 164 -5.91 22.91 -6.34
C LYS A 164 -5.34 24.19 -6.99
N GLY A 165 -4.60 24.98 -6.25
CA GLY A 165 -3.89 26.17 -6.75
C GLY A 165 -2.40 25.93 -7.03
N GLY A 166 -1.94 24.65 -6.97
CA GLY A 166 -0.53 24.28 -7.18
C GLY A 166 0.38 24.64 -6.02
N LYS A 167 -0.15 25.00 -4.83
CA LYS A 167 0.65 25.38 -3.67
C LYS A 167 1.09 24.17 -2.86
N PRO A 168 2.27 24.24 -2.21
CA PRO A 168 2.77 23.22 -1.29
C PRO A 168 1.77 22.89 -0.18
N THR A 169 1.79 21.63 0.30
CA THR A 169 0.84 21.17 1.33
C THR A 169 1.48 20.66 2.62
N PHE A 170 2.80 20.56 2.68
CA PHE A 170 3.53 19.97 3.80
C PHE A 170 3.11 20.59 5.16
N ASP A 171 3.12 21.90 5.31
CA ASP A 171 2.78 22.56 6.59
C ASP A 171 1.35 22.26 7.04
N ARG A 172 0.42 22.19 6.10
CA ARG A 172 -0.98 21.85 6.41
C ARG A 172 -1.13 20.41 6.86
N VAL A 173 -0.37 19.50 6.25
CA VAL A 173 -0.35 18.08 6.65
C VAL A 173 0.28 17.92 8.03
N MET A 174 1.39 18.64 8.31
CA MET A 174 2.00 18.65 9.65
C MET A 174 1.04 19.19 10.72
N THR A 175 0.27 20.23 10.41
CA THR A 175 -0.79 20.72 11.31
C THR A 175 -1.83 19.61 11.60
N GLY A 176 -2.23 18.85 10.58
CA GLY A 176 -3.15 17.74 10.74
C GLY A 176 -2.55 16.58 11.56
N LEU A 177 -1.27 16.27 11.37
CA LEU A 177 -0.56 15.28 12.18
C LEU A 177 -0.48 15.72 13.65
N ASP A 178 -0.19 17.00 13.91
CA ASP A 178 -0.17 17.55 15.27
C ASP A 178 -1.52 17.36 15.97
N VAL A 179 -2.64 17.53 15.26
CA VAL A 179 -3.98 17.23 15.81
C VAL A 179 -4.08 15.77 16.23
N LEU A 180 -3.64 14.82 15.40
CA LEU A 180 -3.67 13.39 15.74
C LEU A 180 -2.83 13.10 16.98
N VAL A 181 -1.62 13.62 17.04
CA VAL A 181 -0.69 13.43 18.18
C VAL A 181 -1.26 14.03 19.47
N ARG A 182 -1.70 15.29 19.44
CA ARG A 182 -2.24 15.98 20.65
C ARG A 182 -3.49 15.28 21.21
N HIS A 183 -4.32 14.70 20.37
CA HIS A 183 -5.51 13.97 20.79
C HIS A 183 -5.26 12.49 21.11
N GLY A 184 -4.01 11.99 20.94
CA GLY A 184 -3.69 10.58 21.17
C GLY A 184 -4.41 9.62 20.21
N VAL A 185 -4.73 10.08 18.98
CA VAL A 185 -5.32 9.24 17.94
C VAL A 185 -4.27 8.25 17.45
N ARG A 186 -4.67 6.99 17.24
CA ARG A 186 -3.79 5.99 16.60
C ARG A 186 -3.61 6.31 15.11
N TRP A 187 -2.38 6.38 14.66
CA TRP A 187 -2.07 6.73 13.27
C TRP A 187 -0.91 5.93 12.70
N ASN A 188 -0.85 5.84 11.38
CA ASN A 188 0.26 5.34 10.61
C ASN A 188 0.54 6.26 9.42
N VAL A 189 1.74 6.15 8.85
CA VAL A 189 2.10 6.91 7.64
C VAL A 189 1.99 6.03 6.42
N LEU A 190 1.32 6.55 5.38
CA LEU A 190 1.36 6.01 4.03
C LEU A 190 2.22 6.94 3.18
N THR A 191 3.34 6.41 2.71
CA THR A 191 4.30 7.09 1.85
C THR A 191 4.20 6.54 0.44
N THR A 192 3.96 7.43 -0.50
CA THR A 192 4.04 7.11 -1.92
C THR A 192 5.50 7.19 -2.37
N VAL A 193 6.03 6.11 -2.94
CA VAL A 193 7.39 6.07 -3.46
C VAL A 193 7.36 6.30 -4.97
N HIS A 194 8.03 7.36 -5.40
CA HIS A 194 8.03 7.90 -6.75
C HIS A 194 9.46 8.28 -7.19
N ALA A 195 9.66 8.72 -8.42
CA ALA A 195 10.99 9.03 -8.95
C ALA A 195 11.77 10.04 -8.08
N ALA A 196 11.09 10.99 -7.43
CA ALA A 196 11.77 12.04 -6.67
C ALA A 196 12.26 11.61 -5.27
N ASN A 197 11.69 10.55 -4.67
CA ASN A 197 12.15 10.02 -3.38
C ASN A 197 12.77 8.62 -3.48
N GLY A 198 12.69 7.98 -4.65
CA GLY A 198 13.11 6.59 -4.85
C GLY A 198 14.59 6.31 -4.59
N ASP A 199 15.46 7.31 -4.65
CA ASP A 199 16.90 7.21 -4.33
C ASP A 199 17.23 7.82 -2.95
N ARG A 200 16.22 8.05 -2.10
CA ARG A 200 16.33 8.67 -0.78
C ARG A 200 15.68 7.81 0.31
N GLY A 201 15.74 6.47 0.18
CA GLY A 201 15.05 5.53 1.07
C GLY A 201 15.38 5.77 2.53
N ARG A 202 16.66 5.83 2.88
CA ARG A 202 17.13 6.11 4.24
C ARG A 202 16.66 7.47 4.75
N ASP A 203 16.80 8.53 3.95
CA ASP A 203 16.39 9.88 4.32
C ASP A 203 14.89 9.96 4.64
N VAL A 204 14.06 9.34 3.78
CA VAL A 204 12.62 9.28 3.98
C VAL A 204 12.28 8.51 5.25
N TYR A 205 12.86 7.33 5.44
CA TYR A 205 12.57 6.50 6.60
C TYR A 205 12.93 7.19 7.92
N VAL A 206 14.15 7.72 8.00
CA VAL A 206 14.64 8.42 9.19
C VAL A 206 13.79 9.66 9.51
N PHE A 207 13.37 10.41 8.48
CA PHE A 207 12.44 11.52 8.68
C PHE A 207 11.12 11.04 9.29
N LEU A 208 10.53 9.96 8.77
CA LEU A 208 9.26 9.43 9.31
C LEU A 208 9.41 8.92 10.75
N ARG A 209 10.53 8.23 11.05
CA ARG A 209 10.80 7.67 12.37
C ARG A 209 11.18 8.74 13.39
N ASP A 210 12.22 9.53 13.11
CA ASP A 210 12.86 10.40 14.10
C ASP A 210 12.21 11.77 14.21
N VAL A 211 11.70 12.33 13.10
CA VAL A 211 11.07 13.65 13.11
C VAL A 211 9.58 13.56 13.39
N LEU A 212 8.89 12.59 12.77
CA LEU A 212 7.44 12.44 12.96
C LEU A 212 7.06 11.48 14.10
N GLY A 213 7.97 10.61 14.54
CA GLY A 213 7.68 9.60 15.55
C GLY A 213 6.79 8.48 15.03
N ALA A 214 6.83 8.18 13.74
CA ALA A 214 6.02 7.13 13.15
C ALA A 214 6.48 5.74 13.62
N THR A 215 5.56 4.94 14.15
CA THR A 215 5.80 3.56 14.57
C THR A 215 5.23 2.53 13.60
N PHE A 216 4.48 2.95 12.59
CA PHE A 216 3.98 2.09 11.51
C PHE A 216 4.04 2.86 10.19
N VAL A 217 4.75 2.29 9.21
CA VAL A 217 5.03 2.92 7.91
C VAL A 217 4.63 1.99 6.77
N GLN A 218 4.00 2.56 5.74
CA GLN A 218 3.65 1.87 4.51
C GLN A 218 4.32 2.56 3.32
N PHE A 219 5.00 1.80 2.46
CA PHE A 219 5.62 2.29 1.24
C PHE A 219 4.90 1.74 0.01
N ILE A 220 4.28 2.62 -0.78
CA ILE A 220 3.51 2.24 -1.97
C ILE A 220 4.18 2.82 -3.22
N PRO A 221 4.69 1.97 -4.14
CA PRO A 221 5.33 2.46 -5.35
C PRO A 221 4.30 3.03 -6.33
N ILE A 222 4.62 4.17 -6.93
CA ILE A 222 3.86 4.76 -8.02
C ILE A 222 4.36 4.18 -9.35
N VAL A 223 3.42 3.60 -10.10
CA VAL A 223 3.60 3.21 -11.50
C VAL A 223 2.36 3.68 -12.25
N GLU A 224 2.49 4.82 -12.93
CA GLU A 224 1.41 5.42 -13.71
C GLU A 224 1.61 5.06 -15.19
N ARG A 225 0.71 4.24 -15.72
CA ARG A 225 0.77 3.76 -17.11
C ARG A 225 0.07 4.72 -18.07
N GLY A 226 0.55 4.72 -19.30
CA GLY A 226 -0.07 5.43 -20.40
C GLY A 226 0.28 4.82 -21.76
N THR A 227 -0.46 5.24 -22.77
CA THR A 227 -0.16 5.00 -24.18
C THR A 227 0.63 6.20 -24.74
N ASP A 228 1.17 6.09 -25.96
CA ASP A 228 1.80 7.21 -26.67
C ASP A 228 0.85 8.42 -26.79
N GLU A 229 -0.45 8.19 -26.85
CA GLU A 229 -1.47 9.25 -26.98
C GLU A 229 -1.79 9.90 -25.63
N THR A 230 -1.86 9.10 -24.54
CA THR A 230 -2.30 9.59 -23.22
C THR A 230 -1.15 10.14 -22.39
N LEU A 231 0.07 9.64 -22.54
CA LEU A 231 1.22 10.03 -21.72
C LEU A 231 1.48 11.56 -21.74
N PRO A 232 1.52 12.25 -22.90
CA PRO A 232 1.73 13.70 -22.93
C PRO A 232 0.63 14.51 -22.23
N LEU A 233 -0.60 13.96 -22.17
CA LEU A 233 -1.73 14.62 -21.53
C LEU A 233 -1.64 14.55 -20.00
N VAL A 234 -1.09 13.47 -19.46
CA VAL A 234 -1.05 13.20 -18.02
C VAL A 234 0.26 13.61 -17.34
N GLU A 235 1.26 14.05 -18.08
CA GLU A 235 2.50 14.60 -17.52
C GLU A 235 2.25 15.79 -16.57
N ARG A 236 1.17 16.52 -16.78
CA ARG A 236 0.76 17.65 -15.92
C ARG A 236 -0.01 17.20 -14.67
N GLY A 237 -0.27 15.90 -14.49
CA GLY A 237 -1.10 15.32 -13.44
C GLY A 237 -2.47 14.86 -13.95
N TRP A 238 -3.25 14.24 -13.07
CA TRP A 238 -4.56 13.64 -13.37
C TRP A 238 -5.74 14.53 -12.99
N GLY A 239 -5.54 15.48 -12.08
CA GLY A 239 -6.55 16.42 -11.64
C GLY A 239 -6.57 17.72 -12.47
N GLY A 240 -7.59 18.55 -12.26
CA GLY A 240 -7.79 19.83 -12.93
C GLY A 240 -8.84 19.79 -14.04
N ASP A 241 -9.08 20.93 -14.69
CA ASP A 241 -10.19 21.14 -15.61
C ASP A 241 -10.36 19.99 -16.58
N ALA A 242 -11.59 19.49 -16.66
CA ALA A 242 -12.00 18.29 -17.38
C ALA A 242 -11.69 18.32 -18.90
N ASP A 243 -11.26 19.44 -19.40
CA ASP A 243 -10.98 19.65 -20.82
C ASP A 243 -9.70 18.91 -21.26
N GLY A 244 -9.91 17.67 -21.72
CA GLY A 244 -8.90 16.90 -22.43
C GLY A 244 -8.06 15.92 -21.60
N ARG A 245 -8.25 15.80 -20.28
CA ARG A 245 -7.54 14.78 -19.50
C ARG A 245 -8.22 13.43 -19.59
N PRO A 246 -7.49 12.34 -19.86
CA PRO A 246 -8.10 11.02 -20.00
C PRO A 246 -8.45 10.43 -18.63
N LEU A 247 -9.47 9.56 -18.62
CA LEU A 247 -9.68 8.63 -17.52
C LEU A 247 -8.44 7.73 -17.40
N TYR A 248 -7.84 7.67 -16.21
CA TYR A 248 -6.80 6.68 -15.95
C TYR A 248 -7.37 5.27 -16.04
N THR A 249 -6.77 4.45 -16.86
CA THR A 249 -7.04 3.02 -16.98
C THR A 249 -5.73 2.24 -16.93
N GLN A 250 -5.83 0.93 -16.66
CA GLN A 250 -4.66 0.04 -16.68
C GLN A 250 -4.24 -0.32 -18.12
N ALA A 251 -4.06 0.72 -18.97
CA ALA A 251 -3.72 0.60 -20.37
C ALA A 251 -2.33 1.19 -20.70
N GLY A 252 -1.73 0.72 -21.79
CA GLY A 252 -0.41 1.17 -22.23
C GLY A 252 0.77 0.47 -21.55
N THR A 253 1.96 0.74 -22.06
CA THR A 253 3.25 0.17 -21.59
C THR A 253 4.28 1.24 -21.28
N LEU A 254 3.97 2.51 -21.52
CA LEU A 254 4.78 3.64 -21.12
C LEU A 254 4.42 4.05 -19.69
N VAL A 255 5.35 4.70 -19.02
CA VAL A 255 5.13 5.25 -17.66
C VAL A 255 5.52 6.72 -17.61
N THR A 256 4.86 7.48 -16.73
CA THR A 256 5.21 8.89 -16.50
C THR A 256 6.60 9.03 -15.86
N ASP A 257 7.22 10.20 -16.02
CA ASP A 257 8.51 10.54 -15.38
C ASP A 257 8.43 10.55 -13.85
N ARG A 258 7.22 10.62 -13.28
CA ARG A 258 6.97 10.52 -11.83
C ARG A 258 7.03 9.09 -11.33
N SER A 259 6.83 8.11 -12.21
CA SER A 259 6.84 6.70 -11.83
C SER A 259 8.21 6.28 -11.32
N ILE A 260 8.21 5.42 -10.30
CA ILE A 260 9.45 4.82 -9.78
C ILE A 260 10.06 3.88 -10.84
N GLY A 261 11.39 3.92 -10.97
CA GLY A 261 12.09 3.04 -11.92
C GLY A 261 12.05 1.55 -11.53
N PRO A 262 12.21 0.64 -12.53
CA PRO A 262 12.06 -0.81 -12.33
C PRO A 262 12.94 -1.43 -11.24
N ALA A 263 14.14 -0.89 -11.00
CA ALA A 263 15.04 -1.32 -9.92
C ALA A 263 15.13 -0.32 -8.77
N GLN A 264 14.62 0.90 -8.96
CA GLN A 264 14.76 2.00 -8.00
C GLN A 264 13.98 1.73 -6.71
N TYR A 265 12.77 1.17 -6.82
CA TYR A 265 11.99 0.81 -5.64
C TYR A 265 12.67 -0.26 -4.79
N GLY A 266 13.38 -1.20 -5.41
CA GLY A 266 14.16 -2.22 -4.69
C GLY A 266 15.29 -1.61 -3.89
N ARG A 267 16.05 -0.65 -4.50
CA ARG A 267 17.09 0.10 -3.79
C ARG A 267 16.52 0.91 -2.63
N PHE A 268 15.39 1.60 -2.85
CA PHE A 268 14.67 2.30 -1.79
C PHE A 268 14.36 1.39 -0.60
N LEU A 269 13.79 0.21 -0.86
CA LEU A 269 13.45 -0.74 0.21
C LEU A 269 14.70 -1.29 0.90
N VAL A 270 15.79 -1.54 0.17
CA VAL A 270 17.08 -1.96 0.74
C VAL A 270 17.65 -0.87 1.64
N ASP A 271 17.67 0.39 1.19
CA ASP A 271 18.16 1.52 2.00
C ASP A 271 17.36 1.66 3.31
N VAL A 272 16.04 1.51 3.25
CA VAL A 272 15.19 1.53 4.45
C VAL A 272 15.47 0.33 5.34
N PHE A 273 15.63 -0.87 4.75
CA PHE A 273 15.84 -2.10 5.50
C PHE A 273 17.17 -2.10 6.26
N GLU A 274 18.23 -1.62 5.65
CA GLU A 274 19.55 -1.51 6.27
C GLU A 274 19.57 -0.59 7.51
N GLU A 275 18.75 0.45 7.51
CA GLU A 275 18.54 1.30 8.70
C GLU A 275 17.65 0.59 9.74
N TRP A 276 16.54 0.03 9.31
CA TRP A 276 15.54 -0.61 10.17
C TRP A 276 16.08 -1.84 10.90
N VAL A 277 16.82 -2.72 10.19
CA VAL A 277 17.31 -3.99 10.76
C VAL A 277 18.34 -3.79 11.86
N ARG A 278 19.00 -2.63 11.89
CA ARG A 278 20.00 -2.28 12.90
C ARG A 278 19.44 -1.72 14.19
N SER A 279 18.26 -1.09 14.12
CA SER A 279 17.80 -0.26 15.23
C SER A 279 16.33 -0.43 15.61
N ASP A 280 15.48 -0.92 14.70
CA ASP A 280 14.04 -0.70 14.81
C ASP A 280 13.21 -1.98 14.77
N VAL A 281 13.83 -3.17 14.69
CA VAL A 281 13.11 -4.45 14.68
C VAL A 281 12.26 -4.60 15.95
N GLY A 282 10.94 -4.76 15.76
CA GLY A 282 9.98 -4.89 16.85
C GLY A 282 9.55 -3.56 17.50
N THR A 283 10.08 -2.42 17.04
CA THR A 283 9.70 -1.08 17.54
C THR A 283 9.03 -0.22 16.46
N VAL A 284 9.51 -0.29 15.22
CA VAL A 284 8.87 0.35 14.08
C VAL A 284 8.44 -0.73 13.08
N TYR A 285 7.15 -0.76 12.77
CA TYR A 285 6.58 -1.69 11.81
C TYR A 285 6.63 -1.07 10.42
N VAL A 286 7.36 -1.73 9.52
CA VAL A 286 7.44 -1.36 8.11
C VAL A 286 6.70 -2.43 7.32
N GLN A 287 5.53 -2.10 6.81
CA GLN A 287 4.58 -3.08 6.23
C GLN A 287 5.21 -4.07 5.23
N PRO A 288 6.06 -3.66 4.25
CA PRO A 288 6.72 -4.61 3.36
C PRO A 288 7.68 -5.60 4.08
N PHE A 289 8.26 -5.21 5.22
CA PHE A 289 9.21 -6.05 5.95
C PHE A 289 8.49 -7.05 6.84
N ASP A 290 7.41 -6.62 7.50
CA ASP A 290 6.56 -7.52 8.28
C ASP A 290 5.87 -8.55 7.38
N ASP A 291 5.39 -8.14 6.19
CA ASP A 291 4.83 -9.05 5.19
C ASP A 291 5.89 -10.05 4.71
N ALA A 292 7.13 -9.58 4.45
CA ALA A 292 8.24 -10.44 4.08
C ALA A 292 8.54 -11.47 5.18
N LEU A 293 8.73 -11.04 6.44
CA LEU A 293 9.01 -11.95 7.54
C LEU A 293 7.90 -13.00 7.70
N GLY A 294 6.64 -12.61 7.55
CA GLY A 294 5.52 -13.54 7.53
C GLY A 294 5.70 -14.65 6.47
N ARG A 295 6.21 -14.31 5.26
CA ARG A 295 6.49 -15.28 4.20
C ARG A 295 7.60 -16.27 4.56
N TRP A 296 8.63 -15.81 5.26
CA TRP A 296 9.68 -16.68 5.79
C TRP A 296 9.22 -17.58 6.95
N CYS A 297 8.13 -17.19 7.62
CA CYS A 297 7.45 -17.99 8.65
C CYS A 297 6.34 -18.89 8.11
N ASP A 298 6.18 -19.01 6.79
CA ASP A 298 5.09 -19.76 6.11
C ASP A 298 3.67 -19.23 6.44
N GLU A 299 3.58 -17.97 6.91
CA GLU A 299 2.31 -17.33 7.20
C GLU A 299 1.75 -16.62 5.96
N PRO A 300 0.42 -16.58 5.78
CA PRO A 300 -0.19 -15.79 4.73
C PRO A 300 0.08 -14.31 4.99
N GLY A 301 0.78 -13.64 4.09
CA GLY A 301 1.08 -12.22 4.26
C GLY A 301 -0.14 -11.31 4.23
N GLY A 302 0.00 -10.11 4.81
CA GLY A 302 -1.04 -9.09 4.88
C GLY A 302 -1.20 -8.25 3.62
N MET A 303 -0.17 -8.22 2.76
CA MET A 303 -0.20 -7.39 1.55
C MET A 303 -0.75 -8.16 0.34
N CYS A 304 -1.84 -7.64 -0.27
CA CYS A 304 -2.44 -8.25 -1.47
C CYS A 304 -1.47 -8.30 -2.67
N VAL A 305 -0.51 -7.36 -2.75
CA VAL A 305 0.52 -7.33 -3.81
C VAL A 305 1.37 -8.60 -3.80
N HIS A 306 1.65 -9.16 -2.63
CA HIS A 306 2.44 -10.38 -2.45
C HIS A 306 1.60 -11.62 -2.13
N SER A 307 0.28 -11.55 -2.23
CA SER A 307 -0.59 -12.71 -2.09
C SER A 307 -0.62 -13.56 -3.37
N ILE A 308 -0.85 -14.87 -3.25
CA ILE A 308 -0.90 -15.82 -4.36
C ILE A 308 -1.98 -15.43 -5.37
N THR A 309 -3.16 -15.09 -4.87
CA THR A 309 -4.31 -14.60 -5.65
C THR A 309 -4.76 -13.24 -5.12
N CYS A 310 -5.67 -12.57 -5.79
CA CYS A 310 -6.32 -11.36 -5.29
C CYS A 310 -7.86 -11.48 -5.37
N GLY A 311 -8.61 -10.36 -5.40
CA GLY A 311 -10.07 -10.38 -5.58
C GLY A 311 -10.87 -10.35 -4.27
N THR A 312 -10.21 -10.25 -3.11
CA THR A 312 -10.90 -10.08 -1.82
C THR A 312 -10.91 -8.63 -1.31
N ASN A 313 -10.34 -7.69 -2.08
CA ASN A 313 -10.30 -6.27 -1.73
C ASN A 313 -11.00 -5.49 -2.85
N VAL A 314 -12.26 -5.12 -2.63
CA VAL A 314 -13.09 -4.40 -3.60
C VAL A 314 -13.18 -2.92 -3.27
N ALA A 315 -13.47 -2.09 -4.28
CA ALA A 315 -13.77 -0.67 -4.08
C ALA A 315 -15.26 -0.41 -4.19
N LEU A 316 -15.81 0.35 -3.24
CA LEU A 316 -17.21 0.81 -3.24
C LEU A 316 -17.24 2.32 -3.48
N GLU A 317 -17.85 2.73 -4.57
CA GLU A 317 -18.02 4.13 -4.94
C GLU A 317 -19.20 4.80 -4.22
N HIS A 318 -19.18 6.14 -4.21
CA HIS A 318 -20.18 7.01 -3.57
C HIS A 318 -21.62 6.80 -4.02
N ASN A 319 -21.86 6.19 -5.18
CA ASN A 319 -23.16 5.89 -5.76
C ASN A 319 -23.61 4.42 -5.53
N GLY A 320 -22.73 3.60 -4.92
CA GLY A 320 -23.01 2.19 -4.63
C GLY A 320 -22.41 1.20 -5.64
N ASP A 321 -21.71 1.66 -6.66
CA ASP A 321 -21.01 0.81 -7.60
C ASP A 321 -19.82 0.13 -6.92
N VAL A 322 -19.64 -1.16 -7.20
CA VAL A 322 -18.54 -1.98 -6.67
C VAL A 322 -17.63 -2.40 -7.81
N TYR A 323 -16.36 -2.14 -7.65
CA TYR A 323 -15.32 -2.52 -8.59
C TYR A 323 -14.40 -3.61 -8.02
N SER A 324 -13.81 -4.39 -8.90
CA SER A 324 -12.96 -5.54 -8.55
C SER A 324 -11.80 -5.20 -7.60
N CYS A 325 -11.27 -3.99 -7.69
CA CYS A 325 -10.15 -3.50 -6.87
C CYS A 325 -10.08 -1.98 -6.95
N ASP A 326 -9.46 -1.34 -5.96
CA ASP A 326 -9.18 0.09 -5.93
C ASP A 326 -8.38 0.59 -7.15
N HIS A 327 -7.42 -0.20 -7.60
CA HIS A 327 -6.63 0.10 -8.79
C HIS A 327 -7.37 -0.10 -10.12
N TYR A 328 -8.54 -0.74 -10.09
CA TYR A 328 -9.33 -1.09 -11.27
C TYR A 328 -10.74 -0.50 -11.20
N VAL A 329 -10.84 0.76 -10.74
CA VAL A 329 -12.07 1.56 -10.83
C VAL A 329 -12.22 2.04 -12.29
N GLU A 330 -12.67 1.13 -13.14
CA GLU A 330 -12.82 1.31 -14.60
C GLU A 330 -14.04 0.50 -15.08
N PRO A 331 -14.70 0.90 -16.17
CA PRO A 331 -15.93 0.25 -16.62
C PRO A 331 -15.81 -1.27 -16.80
N ALA A 332 -14.66 -1.76 -17.27
CA ALA A 332 -14.43 -3.20 -17.51
C ALA A 332 -14.39 -4.04 -16.23
N TYR A 333 -14.19 -3.43 -15.07
CA TYR A 333 -14.07 -4.10 -13.76
C TYR A 333 -15.22 -3.76 -12.81
N LEU A 334 -16.30 -3.18 -13.32
CA LEU A 334 -17.53 -2.95 -12.57
C LEU A 334 -18.24 -4.28 -12.31
N LEU A 335 -18.41 -4.64 -11.04
CA LEU A 335 -19.10 -5.87 -10.62
C LEU A 335 -20.62 -5.69 -10.55
N GLY A 336 -21.07 -4.49 -10.25
CA GLY A 336 -22.47 -4.12 -10.08
C GLY A 336 -22.66 -3.07 -8.99
N ASN A 337 -23.92 -2.91 -8.54
CA ASN A 337 -24.27 -1.90 -7.54
C ASN A 337 -24.95 -2.54 -6.34
N ILE A 338 -24.57 -2.12 -5.11
CA ILE A 338 -25.11 -2.69 -3.86
C ILE A 338 -26.60 -2.43 -3.64
N ARG A 339 -27.20 -1.49 -4.37
CA ARG A 339 -28.66 -1.27 -4.37
C ARG A 339 -29.41 -2.35 -5.15
N GLN A 340 -28.73 -3.08 -6.02
CA GLN A 340 -29.30 -4.10 -6.89
C GLN A 340 -28.98 -5.51 -6.43
N LEU A 341 -27.76 -5.73 -5.94
CA LEU A 341 -27.27 -7.03 -5.50
C LEU A 341 -26.55 -6.89 -4.14
N PRO A 342 -26.65 -7.87 -3.25
CA PRO A 342 -25.86 -7.88 -2.02
C PRO A 342 -24.37 -7.82 -2.31
N ILE A 343 -23.62 -7.07 -1.50
CA ILE A 343 -22.17 -6.92 -1.67
C ILE A 343 -21.44 -8.27 -1.64
N LEU A 344 -21.91 -9.21 -0.84
CA LEU A 344 -21.34 -10.57 -0.78
C LEU A 344 -21.46 -11.31 -2.12
N ASP A 345 -22.58 -11.14 -2.83
CA ASP A 345 -22.82 -11.76 -4.13
C ASP A 345 -21.91 -11.15 -5.20
N LEU A 346 -21.66 -9.84 -5.13
CA LEU A 346 -20.73 -9.14 -6.02
C LEU A 346 -19.28 -9.65 -5.82
N VAL A 347 -18.85 -9.75 -4.57
CA VAL A 347 -17.51 -10.27 -4.22
C VAL A 347 -17.36 -11.75 -4.56
N ALA A 348 -18.43 -12.54 -4.43
CA ALA A 348 -18.46 -13.96 -4.77
C ALA A 348 -18.73 -14.24 -6.25
N SER A 349 -18.92 -13.22 -7.07
CA SER A 349 -19.28 -13.37 -8.50
C SER A 349 -18.20 -14.08 -9.32
N ALA A 350 -18.60 -14.71 -10.42
CA ALA A 350 -17.66 -15.39 -11.30
C ALA A 350 -16.61 -14.43 -11.91
N PRO A 351 -16.97 -13.21 -12.36
CA PRO A 351 -15.98 -12.23 -12.79
C PRO A 351 -14.94 -11.90 -11.71
N GLN A 352 -15.38 -11.70 -10.46
CA GLN A 352 -14.47 -11.37 -9.36
C GLN A 352 -13.54 -12.52 -9.00
N ARG A 353 -14.05 -13.75 -8.99
CA ARG A 353 -13.20 -14.94 -8.80
C ARG A 353 -12.16 -15.09 -9.90
N LYS A 354 -12.57 -14.87 -11.16
CA LYS A 354 -11.64 -14.90 -12.29
C LYS A 354 -10.57 -13.83 -12.15
N PHE A 355 -10.95 -12.59 -11.85
CA PHE A 355 -10.03 -11.48 -11.60
C PHE A 355 -8.97 -11.85 -10.55
N GLY A 356 -9.39 -12.47 -9.45
CA GLY A 356 -8.48 -12.90 -8.40
C GLY A 356 -7.54 -14.03 -8.82
N GLN A 357 -8.06 -15.02 -9.52
CA GLN A 357 -7.33 -16.19 -10.00
C GLN A 357 -6.34 -15.84 -11.12
N ASP A 358 -6.68 -14.89 -11.99
CA ASP A 358 -5.81 -14.43 -13.08
C ASP A 358 -4.45 -13.92 -12.57
N LYS A 359 -4.38 -13.46 -11.32
CA LYS A 359 -3.10 -13.07 -10.70
C LYS A 359 -2.11 -14.25 -10.66
N LEU A 360 -2.57 -15.46 -10.38
CA LEU A 360 -1.75 -16.67 -10.39
C LEU A 360 -1.59 -17.24 -11.80
N ASP A 361 -2.69 -17.33 -12.55
CA ASP A 361 -2.73 -18.07 -13.81
C ASP A 361 -1.98 -17.37 -14.95
N THR A 362 -1.74 -16.05 -14.81
CA THR A 362 -1.02 -15.24 -15.83
C THR A 362 0.46 -15.00 -15.49
N LEU A 363 1.03 -15.74 -14.55
CA LEU A 363 2.46 -15.65 -14.26
C LEU A 363 3.30 -16.14 -15.44
N THR A 364 4.34 -15.38 -15.79
CA THR A 364 5.32 -15.80 -16.81
C THR A 364 6.15 -16.98 -16.33
N ARG A 365 6.75 -17.75 -17.26
CA ARG A 365 7.67 -18.84 -16.93
C ARG A 365 8.84 -18.36 -16.08
N PHE A 366 9.32 -17.14 -16.36
CA PHE A 366 10.34 -16.49 -15.55
C PHE A 366 9.91 -16.36 -14.08
N CYS A 367 8.68 -15.92 -13.82
CA CYS A 367 8.13 -15.86 -12.46
C CYS A 367 7.96 -17.24 -11.83
N LEU A 368 7.52 -18.23 -12.62
CA LEU A 368 7.31 -19.61 -12.13
C LEU A 368 8.60 -20.29 -11.69
N ALA A 369 9.74 -19.94 -12.32
CA ALA A 369 11.08 -20.45 -11.99
C ALA A 369 11.85 -19.59 -10.97
N CYS A 370 11.28 -18.47 -10.52
CA CYS A 370 11.97 -17.49 -9.68
C CYS A 370 12.16 -18.00 -8.23
N ASP A 371 13.38 -17.85 -7.71
CA ASP A 371 13.79 -18.23 -6.35
C ASP A 371 13.09 -17.47 -5.22
N VAL A 372 12.60 -16.24 -5.50
CA VAL A 372 11.87 -15.41 -4.54
C VAL A 372 10.35 -15.42 -4.79
N ARG A 373 9.85 -16.33 -5.61
CA ARG A 373 8.42 -16.43 -5.91
C ARG A 373 7.57 -16.66 -4.66
N PHE A 374 8.06 -17.43 -3.70
CA PHE A 374 7.34 -17.72 -2.45
C PHE A 374 6.95 -16.45 -1.66
N ALA A 375 7.74 -15.38 -1.78
CA ALA A 375 7.49 -14.10 -1.15
C ALA A 375 6.81 -13.10 -2.09
N CYS A 376 7.22 -13.04 -3.37
CA CYS A 376 6.79 -12.03 -4.34
C CYS A 376 5.44 -12.34 -5.02
N HIS A 377 5.19 -13.63 -5.37
CA HIS A 377 4.03 -14.09 -6.16
C HIS A 377 3.74 -13.27 -7.44
N GLY A 378 4.80 -12.68 -8.04
CA GLY A 378 4.71 -11.90 -9.28
C GLY A 378 4.05 -10.53 -9.14
N GLY A 379 3.97 -9.98 -7.94
CA GLY A 379 3.49 -8.63 -7.68
C GLY A 379 2.03 -8.36 -8.09
N CYS A 380 1.65 -7.09 -8.13
CA CYS A 380 0.28 -6.68 -8.49
C CYS A 380 0.03 -6.79 -10.00
N PRO A 381 -1.08 -7.38 -10.47
CA PRO A 381 -1.42 -7.46 -11.90
C PRO A 381 -1.45 -6.09 -12.61
N LYS A 382 -1.77 -5.00 -11.90
CA LYS A 382 -1.79 -3.65 -12.50
C LYS A 382 -0.45 -3.25 -13.12
N ASP A 383 0.66 -3.76 -12.58
CA ASP A 383 2.02 -3.43 -13.03
C ASP A 383 2.64 -4.53 -13.92
N ARG A 384 1.83 -5.49 -14.40
CA ARG A 384 2.26 -6.56 -15.32
C ARG A 384 2.06 -6.15 -16.77
N PHE A 385 2.93 -5.28 -17.28
CA PHE A 385 2.89 -4.81 -18.67
C PHE A 385 4.26 -4.83 -19.36
N ALA A 386 5.29 -5.22 -18.63
CA ALA A 386 6.63 -5.40 -19.19
C ALA A 386 6.78 -6.75 -19.92
N THR A 387 7.90 -6.93 -20.59
CA THR A 387 8.32 -8.20 -21.17
C THR A 387 9.33 -8.87 -20.25
N SER A 388 9.18 -10.16 -19.98
CA SER A 388 10.12 -10.93 -19.19
C SER A 388 11.47 -11.12 -19.90
N PRO A 389 12.56 -11.45 -19.20
CA PRO A 389 13.85 -11.70 -19.81
C PRO A 389 13.86 -12.81 -20.86
N ASP A 390 12.90 -13.77 -20.79
CA ASP A 390 12.70 -14.84 -21.74
C ASP A 390 11.62 -14.54 -22.81
N GLY A 391 11.19 -13.28 -22.90
CA GLY A 391 10.36 -12.76 -24.01
C GLY A 391 8.84 -12.89 -23.82
N GLU A 392 8.34 -13.32 -22.65
CA GLU A 392 6.90 -13.38 -22.39
C GLU A 392 6.33 -12.00 -21.98
N ALA A 393 5.16 -11.67 -22.50
CA ALA A 393 4.41 -10.49 -22.09
C ALA A 393 3.80 -10.67 -20.67
N ASN A 394 3.24 -9.60 -20.10
CA ASN A 394 2.64 -9.56 -18.76
C ASN A 394 3.62 -9.79 -17.62
N HIS A 395 4.88 -9.44 -17.82
CA HIS A 395 5.87 -9.44 -16.74
C HIS A 395 5.72 -8.19 -15.87
N HIS A 396 6.00 -8.34 -14.57
CA HIS A 396 5.85 -7.23 -13.63
C HIS A 396 6.93 -6.16 -13.83
N TYR A 397 6.53 -4.91 -13.99
CA TYR A 397 7.41 -3.77 -14.21
C TYR A 397 8.47 -3.62 -13.10
N LEU A 398 8.09 -3.81 -11.83
CA LEU A 398 8.99 -3.73 -10.67
C LEU A 398 9.64 -5.09 -10.32
N CYS A 399 9.71 -6.05 -11.26
CA CYS A 399 10.31 -7.36 -10.99
C CYS A 399 11.76 -7.24 -10.48
N ALA A 400 12.58 -6.39 -11.11
CA ALA A 400 13.96 -6.16 -10.69
C ALA A 400 14.05 -5.62 -9.24
N SER A 401 13.11 -4.76 -8.84
CA SER A 401 13.00 -4.26 -7.47
C SER A 401 12.71 -5.35 -6.46
N TYR A 402 11.72 -6.21 -6.74
CA TYR A 402 11.35 -7.29 -5.82
C TYR A 402 12.41 -8.37 -5.73
N GLN A 403 13.07 -8.72 -6.84
CA GLN A 403 14.21 -9.64 -6.80
C GLN A 403 15.36 -9.08 -5.98
N LEU A 404 15.71 -7.80 -6.19
CA LEU A 404 16.75 -7.14 -5.41
C LEU A 404 16.43 -7.16 -3.92
N PHE A 405 15.25 -6.69 -3.55
CA PHE A 405 14.84 -6.60 -2.15
C PHE A 405 14.77 -7.99 -1.48
N PHE A 406 14.00 -8.94 -2.01
CA PHE A 406 13.81 -10.24 -1.37
C PHE A 406 15.08 -11.09 -1.31
N ARG A 407 16.01 -10.92 -2.25
CA ARG A 407 17.32 -11.59 -2.17
C ARG A 407 18.22 -10.93 -1.13
N HIS A 408 18.18 -9.60 -1.04
CA HIS A 408 18.97 -8.85 -0.08
C HIS A 408 18.59 -9.17 1.37
N VAL A 409 17.29 -9.24 1.66
CA VAL A 409 16.80 -9.47 3.02
C VAL A 409 16.73 -10.94 3.42
N ARG A 410 17.15 -11.87 2.55
CA ARG A 410 17.02 -13.32 2.76
C ARG A 410 17.63 -13.78 4.08
N GLU A 411 18.91 -13.55 4.27
CA GLU A 411 19.64 -14.01 5.46
C GLU A 411 19.06 -13.46 6.77
N PRO A 412 18.86 -12.13 6.93
CA PRO A 412 18.24 -11.60 8.14
C PRO A 412 16.80 -12.06 8.34
N MET A 413 15.99 -12.25 7.28
CA MET A 413 14.64 -12.77 7.40
C MET A 413 14.62 -14.25 7.85
N GLU A 414 15.55 -15.07 7.36
CA GLU A 414 15.74 -16.46 7.80
C GLU A 414 16.13 -16.51 9.28
N GLU A 415 17.07 -15.65 9.71
CA GLU A 415 17.46 -15.59 11.12
C GLU A 415 16.32 -15.14 12.03
N MET A 416 15.58 -14.07 11.66
CA MET A 416 14.41 -13.63 12.39
C MET A 416 13.32 -14.72 12.47
N ALA A 417 13.08 -15.46 11.39
CA ALA A 417 12.14 -16.56 11.38
C ALA A 417 12.58 -17.71 12.30
N MET A 418 13.88 -18.05 12.36
CA MET A 418 14.43 -19.03 13.30
C MET A 418 14.28 -18.58 14.76
N LEU A 419 14.51 -17.30 15.04
CA LEU A 419 14.30 -16.73 16.38
C LEU A 419 12.83 -16.88 16.80
N LEU A 420 11.88 -16.53 15.92
CA LEU A 420 10.45 -16.69 16.19
C LEU A 420 10.05 -18.14 16.44
N GLN A 421 10.57 -19.10 15.66
CA GLN A 421 10.34 -20.53 15.85
C GLN A 421 10.89 -21.04 17.20
N ALA A 422 11.97 -20.41 17.67
CA ALA A 422 12.55 -20.66 18.99
C ALA A 422 11.86 -19.91 20.14
N ASN A 423 10.73 -19.20 19.89
CA ASN A 423 10.05 -18.26 20.81
C ASN A 423 10.99 -17.17 21.35
N ARG A 424 11.89 -16.67 20.52
CA ARG A 424 12.80 -15.56 20.80
C ARG A 424 12.38 -14.33 20.01
N ALA A 425 12.79 -13.15 20.46
CA ALA A 425 12.46 -11.91 19.80
C ALA A 425 13.31 -11.71 18.53
N PRO A 426 12.72 -11.39 17.34
CA PRO A 426 13.46 -11.05 16.14
C PRO A 426 14.47 -9.90 16.35
N ALA A 427 14.15 -8.99 17.29
CA ALA A 427 15.02 -7.88 17.69
C ALA A 427 16.41 -8.29 18.22
N GLU A 428 16.60 -9.55 18.61
CA GLU A 428 17.90 -10.05 19.05
C GLU A 428 18.97 -9.99 17.94
N LEU A 429 18.54 -10.01 16.66
CA LEU A 429 19.40 -9.83 15.50
C LEU A 429 20.16 -8.48 15.54
N MET A 430 19.58 -7.42 16.09
CA MET A 430 20.20 -6.10 16.16
C MET A 430 21.52 -6.08 16.90
N ALA A 431 21.71 -6.98 17.89
CA ALA A 431 22.97 -7.08 18.61
C ALA A 431 24.15 -7.58 17.72
N ALA A 432 23.85 -8.48 16.77
CA ALA A 432 24.85 -8.95 15.81
C ALA A 432 25.28 -7.81 14.84
N TYR A 433 24.30 -7.05 14.34
CA TYR A 433 24.57 -5.87 13.51
C TYR A 433 25.37 -4.80 14.25
N ALA A 434 25.05 -4.53 15.51
CA ALA A 434 25.83 -3.57 16.33
C ALA A 434 27.27 -4.01 16.52
N ALA A 435 27.53 -5.32 16.71
CA ALA A 435 28.87 -5.86 16.83
C ALA A 435 29.64 -5.80 15.48
N GLU A 436 28.98 -6.09 14.37
CA GLU A 436 29.54 -5.95 13.03
C GLU A 436 29.94 -4.50 12.75
N ASP A 437 29.02 -3.56 12.96
CA ASP A 437 29.24 -2.14 12.68
C ASP A 437 30.36 -1.55 13.55
N ALA A 438 30.52 -2.01 14.81
CA ALA A 438 31.60 -1.59 15.70
C ALA A 438 33.01 -2.02 15.20
N GLY A 439 33.08 -3.11 14.42
CA GLY A 439 34.33 -3.61 13.85
C GLY A 439 34.57 -3.21 12.38
N ARG A 440 33.64 -2.51 11.75
CA ARG A 440 33.66 -2.19 10.32
C ARG A 440 34.63 -1.06 10.00
N ASP A 441 35.43 -1.22 8.93
CA ASP A 441 36.22 -0.13 8.39
C ASP A 441 35.30 0.92 7.76
N PRO A 442 35.46 2.23 8.08
CA PRO A 442 34.65 3.29 7.46
C PRO A 442 34.70 3.31 5.92
N HIS A 443 35.75 2.78 5.31
CA HIS A 443 35.91 2.71 3.86
C HIS A 443 35.38 1.43 3.22
N ASP A 444 34.96 0.46 4.02
CA ASP A 444 34.34 -0.75 3.48
C ASP A 444 33.07 -0.42 2.66
N PRO A 445 32.77 -1.19 1.62
CA PRO A 445 31.52 -1.01 0.88
C PRO A 445 30.31 -1.12 1.80
N CYS A 446 29.32 -0.23 1.63
CA CYS A 446 28.10 -0.28 2.39
C CYS A 446 27.33 -1.57 2.10
N SER A 447 26.75 -2.16 3.14
CA SER A 447 25.91 -3.38 3.05
C SER A 447 24.70 -3.24 2.11
N CYS A 448 24.18 -2.02 1.90
CA CYS A 448 23.09 -1.77 0.97
C CYS A 448 23.45 -2.02 -0.52
N GLY A 449 24.72 -2.22 -0.84
CA GLY A 449 25.19 -2.56 -2.19
C GLY A 449 25.17 -1.39 -3.18
N ASN A 450 25.07 -0.14 -2.71
CA ASN A 450 25.10 1.05 -3.59
C ASN A 450 26.50 1.44 -4.07
N GLY A 451 27.56 0.74 -3.57
CA GLY A 451 28.95 0.96 -3.93
C GLY A 451 29.65 2.11 -3.19
N ALA A 452 28.95 2.87 -2.37
CA ALA A 452 29.54 3.91 -1.54
C ALA A 452 30.24 3.31 -0.30
N PRO A 453 31.27 3.98 0.27
CA PRO A 453 31.84 3.62 1.56
C PRO A 453 30.80 3.65 2.68
N TRP A 454 30.96 2.78 3.67
CA TRP A 454 30.05 2.72 4.82
C TRP A 454 29.88 4.07 5.52
N ALA A 455 30.99 4.76 5.81
CA ALA A 455 30.96 6.07 6.47
C ALA A 455 30.22 7.17 5.68
N GLU A 456 30.11 7.04 4.38
CA GLU A 456 29.43 7.99 3.49
C GLU A 456 27.97 7.59 3.21
N CYS A 457 27.56 6.39 3.62
CA CYS A 457 26.26 5.80 3.40
C CYS A 457 25.53 5.55 4.74
N HIS A 458 25.33 4.31 5.13
CA HIS A 458 24.59 3.96 6.35
C HIS A 458 25.37 4.21 7.65
N GLY A 459 26.70 4.25 7.60
CA GLY A 459 27.55 4.71 8.71
C GLY A 459 27.62 6.22 8.88
N ARG A 460 27.10 7.01 7.94
CA ARG A 460 27.05 8.47 8.03
C ARG A 460 26.14 8.91 9.19
N PRO A 461 26.63 9.78 10.12
CA PRO A 461 25.77 10.38 11.11
C PRO A 461 24.59 11.12 10.44
N LEU A 462 23.41 10.93 10.97
CA LEU A 462 22.23 11.65 10.51
C LEU A 462 22.36 13.10 10.99
N THR A 463 22.61 14.02 10.08
CA THR A 463 22.55 15.45 10.40
C THR A 463 21.10 15.81 10.66
N ALA A 464 20.85 16.52 11.76
CA ALA A 464 19.52 16.99 12.11
C ALA A 464 18.90 17.72 10.89
N TRP A 465 17.80 17.19 10.39
CA TRP A 465 16.99 17.83 9.37
C TRP A 465 16.59 19.20 9.92
N GLY A 466 16.88 20.27 9.21
CA GLY A 466 16.56 21.65 9.62
C GLY A 466 15.06 21.90 9.73
N VAL A 467 14.40 21.21 10.63
CA VAL A 467 13.06 21.52 11.11
C VAL A 467 13.29 22.31 12.41
N SER A 468 13.22 23.64 12.31
CA SER A 468 13.02 24.46 13.50
C SER A 468 11.69 24.02 14.11
N ALA A 469 11.74 23.67 15.40
CA ALA A 469 10.61 23.32 16.24
C ALA A 469 9.49 24.36 16.17
#